data_30cf93655b565d3dd11deee847722113
#
_entry.id   30cf93655b565d3dd11deee847722113
#
_cell.length_a   1.000
_cell.length_b   1.000
_cell.length_c   1.000
_cell.angle_alpha   90.00
_cell.angle_beta   90.00
_cell.angle_gamma   90.00
#
_symmetry.space_group_name_H-M   'P 1'
#
loop_
_entity.id
_entity.type
_entity.pdbx_description
1 polymer ?
#
loop_
_entity_poly.entity_id
_entity_poly.type
_entity_poly.pdbx_seq_one_letter_code
_entity_poly.pdbx_strand_id
1 'polypeptide(L)'
;MCKTLFIDLDDTIWDFQANSKLSLRQVYDEFSLGRAFTGYEQFEKLYMTANHELWEEYHHNRVTKDFLIVERFARPFREAGSALSGDMDFIMALNHRYLDVLAQQKTLVPGAIDLLDYLTAKGYPLYILSNGFAEVQARKLQSGGIDRYFKRLILSDEIGITKPDRRLFDYALQVVGSTAADTVIVGDNYDADILGAMNAGWRAIYFNRDNLPVTGPQPDYMVTELSQLKAIL
;
A
#
# COMPACT_ATOMS: atom_id res chain seq x y z
N MET A 1 1.16 -23.69 14.67
CA MET A 1 0.11 -22.67 14.83
C MET A 1 0.79 -21.32 14.63
N CYS A 2 0.27 -20.45 13.79
CA CYS A 2 0.86 -19.11 13.58
C CYS A 2 0.79 -18.31 14.88
N LYS A 3 1.90 -17.67 15.26
CA LYS A 3 1.97 -16.85 16.48
C LYS A 3 2.07 -15.35 16.19
N THR A 4 2.42 -14.99 14.96
CA THR A 4 2.66 -13.60 14.54
C THR A 4 2.01 -13.35 13.18
N LEU A 5 1.17 -12.34 13.09
CA LEU A 5 0.48 -12.00 11.86
C LEU A 5 0.88 -10.59 11.39
N PHE A 6 1.48 -10.54 10.22
CA PHE A 6 1.71 -9.31 9.48
C PHE A 6 0.61 -9.12 8.45
N ILE A 7 0.22 -7.90 8.25
CA ILE A 7 -0.77 -7.51 7.25
C ILE A 7 -0.20 -6.32 6.48
N ASP A 8 -0.27 -6.34 5.16
CA ASP A 8 -0.05 -5.13 4.39
C ASP A 8 -1.18 -4.13 4.61
N LEU A 9 -0.95 -2.86 4.34
CA LEU A 9 -1.94 -1.82 4.63
C LEU A 9 -2.76 -1.44 3.40
N ASP A 10 -2.09 -0.94 2.35
CA ASP A 10 -2.72 -0.37 1.18
C ASP A 10 -3.35 -1.47 0.31
N ASP A 11 -4.62 -1.32 -0.05
CA ASP A 11 -5.46 -2.29 -0.78
C ASP A 11 -5.64 -3.67 -0.09
N THR A 12 -5.02 -3.89 1.09
CA THR A 12 -5.27 -5.06 1.91
C THR A 12 -6.27 -4.77 3.04
N ILE A 13 -6.07 -3.74 3.85
CA ILE A 13 -6.98 -3.31 4.94
C ILE A 13 -7.54 -1.92 4.66
N TRP A 14 -6.71 -1.01 4.17
CA TRP A 14 -7.07 0.35 3.82
C TRP A 14 -7.24 0.44 2.29
N ASP A 15 -8.44 0.80 1.81
CA ASP A 15 -8.77 0.81 0.38
C ASP A 15 -8.07 1.99 -0.31
N PHE A 16 -6.81 1.75 -0.76
CA PHE A 16 -6.00 2.78 -1.41
C PHE A 16 -6.68 3.28 -2.69
N GLN A 17 -7.22 2.40 -3.51
CA GLN A 17 -7.83 2.78 -4.77
C GLN A 17 -9.00 3.74 -4.56
N ALA A 18 -9.93 3.42 -3.66
CA ALA A 18 -11.08 4.27 -3.35
C ALA A 18 -10.65 5.62 -2.75
N ASN A 19 -9.74 5.58 -1.78
CA ASN A 19 -9.27 6.78 -1.07
C ASN A 19 -8.41 7.69 -1.97
N SER A 20 -7.59 7.10 -2.85
CA SER A 20 -6.80 7.82 -3.83
C SER A 20 -7.70 8.59 -4.81
N LYS A 21 -8.77 7.95 -5.32
CA LYS A 21 -9.73 8.60 -6.22
C LYS A 21 -10.39 9.82 -5.57
N LEU A 22 -10.83 9.69 -4.33
CA LEU A 22 -11.41 10.82 -3.58
C LEU A 22 -10.40 11.96 -3.41
N SER A 23 -9.15 11.61 -3.10
CA SER A 23 -8.08 12.58 -2.88
C SER A 23 -7.65 13.27 -4.17
N LEU A 24 -7.55 12.52 -5.28
CA LEU A 24 -7.28 13.07 -6.60
C LEU A 24 -8.37 14.03 -7.07
N ARG A 25 -9.63 13.69 -6.82
CA ARG A 25 -10.75 14.57 -7.14
C ARG A 25 -10.66 15.89 -6.38
N GLN A 26 -10.38 15.82 -5.09
CA GLN A 26 -10.25 17.03 -4.27
C GLN A 26 -9.09 17.93 -4.76
N VAL A 27 -7.90 17.37 -5.00
CA VAL A 27 -6.77 18.20 -5.48
C VAL A 27 -6.99 18.69 -6.91
N TYR A 28 -7.68 17.92 -7.76
CA TYR A 28 -8.06 18.37 -9.10
C TYR A 28 -8.88 19.66 -9.05
N ASP A 29 -9.86 19.71 -8.15
CA ASP A 29 -10.73 20.89 -7.99
C ASP A 29 -9.96 22.04 -7.31
N GLU A 30 -9.23 21.78 -6.22
CA GLU A 30 -8.46 22.79 -5.49
C GLU A 30 -7.40 23.50 -6.35
N PHE A 31 -6.68 22.76 -7.19
CA PHE A 31 -5.63 23.28 -8.06
C PHE A 31 -6.14 23.71 -9.45
N SER A 32 -7.45 23.63 -9.68
CA SER A 32 -8.08 23.97 -10.97
C SER A 32 -7.43 23.25 -12.16
N LEU A 33 -7.21 21.94 -12.02
CA LEU A 33 -6.47 21.13 -13.00
C LEU A 33 -7.21 20.97 -14.33
N GLY A 34 -8.51 21.30 -14.42
CA GLY A 34 -9.27 21.32 -15.66
C GLY A 34 -8.70 22.22 -16.76
N ARG A 35 -7.75 23.10 -16.43
CA ARG A 35 -6.99 23.88 -17.43
C ARG A 35 -5.86 23.09 -18.11
N ALA A 36 -5.44 21.96 -17.54
CA ALA A 36 -4.36 21.12 -18.06
C ALA A 36 -4.86 19.79 -18.64
N PHE A 37 -6.07 19.37 -18.28
CA PHE A 37 -6.66 18.10 -18.69
C PHE A 37 -8.03 18.33 -19.33
N THR A 38 -8.47 17.43 -20.21
CA THR A 38 -9.80 17.48 -20.85
C THR A 38 -10.95 17.21 -19.86
N GLY A 39 -10.63 16.64 -18.70
CA GLY A 39 -11.55 16.33 -17.60
C GLY A 39 -10.84 15.57 -16.49
N TYR A 40 -11.57 15.37 -15.38
CA TYR A 40 -11.06 14.64 -14.22
C TYR A 40 -10.67 13.19 -14.58
N GLU A 41 -11.47 12.53 -15.40
CA GLU A 41 -11.28 11.13 -15.79
C GLU A 41 -9.95 10.92 -16.53
N GLN A 42 -9.53 11.90 -17.34
CA GLN A 42 -8.22 11.86 -17.99
C GLN A 42 -7.11 11.98 -16.95
N PHE A 43 -7.20 12.95 -16.04
CA PHE A 43 -6.21 13.14 -14.98
C PHE A 43 -6.09 11.91 -14.09
N GLU A 44 -7.22 11.39 -13.59
CA GLU A 44 -7.26 10.18 -12.76
C GLU A 44 -6.59 9.00 -13.47
N LYS A 45 -6.97 8.72 -14.70
CA LYS A 45 -6.41 7.61 -15.47
C LYS A 45 -4.90 7.75 -15.63
N LEU A 46 -4.41 8.91 -16.06
CA LEU A 46 -2.98 9.15 -16.28
C LEU A 46 -2.20 9.03 -14.94
N TYR A 47 -2.75 9.58 -13.86
CA TYR A 47 -2.13 9.47 -12.54
C TYR A 47 -2.08 8.02 -12.05
N MET A 48 -3.20 7.30 -12.11
CA MET A 48 -3.25 5.91 -11.61
C MET A 48 -2.30 5.00 -12.39
N THR A 49 -2.20 5.18 -13.71
CA THR A 49 -1.23 4.44 -14.54
C THR A 49 0.20 4.78 -14.15
N ALA A 50 0.56 6.06 -14.09
CA ALA A 50 1.91 6.50 -13.72
C ALA A 50 2.29 6.04 -12.31
N ASN A 51 1.37 6.19 -11.35
CA ASN A 51 1.60 5.77 -9.96
C ASN A 51 1.84 4.26 -9.85
N HIS A 52 1.02 3.44 -10.51
CA HIS A 52 1.20 1.98 -10.51
C HIS A 52 2.56 1.57 -11.07
N GLU A 53 2.92 2.04 -12.26
CA GLU A 53 4.20 1.72 -12.90
C GLU A 53 5.39 2.18 -12.05
N LEU A 54 5.32 3.38 -11.47
CA LEU A 54 6.40 3.92 -10.65
C LEU A 54 6.58 3.17 -9.34
N TRP A 55 5.49 2.68 -8.73
CA TRP A 55 5.59 1.82 -7.55
C TRP A 55 6.22 0.47 -7.87
N GLU A 56 5.88 -0.14 -9.01
CA GLU A 56 6.55 -1.37 -9.48
C GLU A 56 8.06 -1.15 -9.69
N GLU A 57 8.45 -0.03 -10.33
CA GLU A 57 9.87 0.32 -10.49
C GLU A 57 10.56 0.56 -9.14
N TYR A 58 9.87 1.19 -8.18
CA TYR A 58 10.39 1.46 -6.85
C TYR A 58 10.58 0.19 -6.01
N HIS A 59 9.62 -0.74 -6.06
CA HIS A 59 9.71 -2.04 -5.41
C HIS A 59 10.93 -2.84 -5.88
N HIS A 60 11.30 -2.69 -7.14
CA HIS A 60 12.48 -3.33 -7.72
C HIS A 60 13.77 -2.48 -7.66
N ASN A 61 13.77 -1.38 -6.90
CA ASN A 61 14.91 -0.46 -6.76
C ASN A 61 15.41 0.12 -8.10
N ARG A 62 14.55 0.25 -9.12
CA ARG A 62 14.87 0.84 -10.43
C ARG A 62 14.71 2.36 -10.43
N VAL A 63 13.95 2.90 -9.50
CA VAL A 63 13.79 4.35 -9.29
C VAL A 63 13.95 4.69 -7.80
N THR A 64 14.30 5.94 -7.50
CA THR A 64 14.37 6.45 -6.13
C THR A 64 12.99 6.93 -5.64
N LYS A 65 12.84 7.07 -4.31
CA LYS A 65 11.66 7.68 -3.69
C LYS A 65 11.38 9.08 -4.25
N ASP A 66 12.43 9.90 -4.35
CA ASP A 66 12.30 11.27 -4.86
C ASP A 66 11.81 11.30 -6.31
N PHE A 67 12.34 10.41 -7.16
CA PHE A 67 11.90 10.28 -8.53
C PHE A 67 10.42 9.86 -8.61
N LEU A 68 10.00 8.88 -7.83
CA LEU A 68 8.61 8.43 -7.76
C LEU A 68 7.68 9.59 -7.34
N ILE A 69 8.05 10.31 -6.26
CA ILE A 69 7.26 11.43 -5.72
C ILE A 69 7.00 12.51 -6.77
N VAL A 70 8.01 12.85 -7.56
CA VAL A 70 7.89 13.86 -8.61
C VAL A 70 7.14 13.31 -9.82
N GLU A 71 7.57 12.18 -10.35
CA GLU A 71 7.09 11.67 -11.64
C GLU A 71 5.64 11.20 -11.62
N ARG A 72 5.12 10.74 -10.50
CA ARG A 72 3.70 10.34 -10.42
C ARG A 72 2.72 11.48 -10.71
N PHE A 73 3.15 12.74 -10.52
CA PHE A 73 2.39 13.92 -10.94
C PHE A 73 2.94 14.57 -12.22
N ALA A 74 4.26 14.70 -12.37
CA ALA A 74 4.84 15.35 -13.56
C ALA A 74 4.50 14.60 -14.86
N ARG A 75 4.50 13.27 -14.85
CA ARG A 75 4.20 12.44 -16.02
C ARG A 75 2.79 12.67 -16.56
N PRO A 76 1.69 12.65 -15.77
CA PRO A 76 0.34 12.99 -16.20
C PRO A 76 0.26 14.35 -16.95
N PHE A 77 0.91 15.39 -16.40
CA PHE A 77 0.94 16.70 -17.05
C PHE A 77 1.70 16.68 -18.37
N ARG A 78 2.82 15.95 -18.41
CA ARG A 78 3.63 15.82 -19.64
C ARG A 78 2.86 15.09 -20.73
N GLU A 79 2.16 14.01 -20.39
CA GLU A 79 1.34 13.24 -21.33
C GLU A 79 0.11 14.02 -21.81
N ALA A 80 -0.42 14.92 -20.99
CA ALA A 80 -1.46 15.86 -21.38
C ALA A 80 -0.94 17.06 -22.19
N GLY A 81 0.38 17.16 -22.44
CA GLY A 81 0.99 18.27 -23.18
C GLY A 81 1.04 19.59 -22.41
N SER A 82 0.92 19.55 -21.08
CA SER A 82 0.90 20.74 -20.23
C SER A 82 2.31 21.16 -19.81
N ALA A 83 2.62 22.47 -19.93
CA ALA A 83 3.89 23.04 -19.45
C ALA A 83 4.08 22.93 -17.93
N LEU A 84 3.01 22.70 -17.16
CA LEU A 84 3.08 22.50 -15.71
C LEU A 84 3.90 21.26 -15.31
N SER A 85 4.15 20.33 -16.25
CA SER A 85 5.04 19.18 -16.00
C SER A 85 6.48 19.56 -15.62
N GLY A 86 6.94 20.75 -16.01
CA GLY A 86 8.27 21.30 -15.67
C GLY A 86 8.29 22.24 -14.47
N ASP A 87 7.14 22.58 -13.92
CA ASP A 87 7.03 23.44 -12.73
C ASP A 87 7.17 22.59 -11.45
N MET A 88 8.41 22.48 -10.97
CA MET A 88 8.74 21.61 -9.83
C MET A 88 8.04 22.06 -8.55
N ASP A 89 7.93 23.37 -8.32
CA ASP A 89 7.27 23.91 -7.11
C ASP A 89 5.78 23.57 -7.13
N PHE A 90 5.13 23.69 -8.28
CA PHE A 90 3.75 23.30 -8.49
C PHE A 90 3.54 21.80 -8.29
N ILE A 91 4.39 20.95 -8.90
CA ILE A 91 4.32 19.48 -8.77
C ILE A 91 4.48 19.06 -7.30
N MET A 92 5.44 19.64 -6.59
CA MET A 92 5.66 19.31 -5.18
C MET A 92 4.52 19.80 -4.28
N ALA A 93 3.98 21.00 -4.52
CA ALA A 93 2.81 21.49 -3.80
C ALA A 93 1.58 20.59 -3.99
N LEU A 94 1.34 20.16 -5.24
CA LEU A 94 0.27 19.21 -5.58
C LEU A 94 0.47 17.86 -4.88
N ASN A 95 1.70 17.33 -4.90
CA ASN A 95 2.03 16.08 -4.23
C ASN A 95 1.83 16.17 -2.71
N HIS A 96 2.32 17.21 -2.06
CA HIS A 96 2.14 17.39 -0.62
C HIS A 96 0.66 17.48 -0.25
N ARG A 97 -0.10 18.27 -1.02
CA ARG A 97 -1.54 18.40 -0.76
C ARG A 97 -2.28 17.08 -0.96
N TYR A 98 -1.95 16.35 -2.01
CA TYR A 98 -2.52 15.02 -2.25
C TYR A 98 -2.26 14.06 -1.08
N LEU A 99 -1.02 13.99 -0.58
CA LEU A 99 -0.69 13.14 0.58
C LEU A 99 -1.42 13.55 1.85
N ASP A 100 -1.59 14.86 2.07
CA ASP A 100 -2.36 15.37 3.20
C ASP A 100 -3.83 14.99 3.14
N VAL A 101 -4.44 15.10 1.98
CA VAL A 101 -5.83 14.70 1.75
C VAL A 101 -5.97 13.18 1.85
N LEU A 102 -5.05 12.44 1.23
CA LEU A 102 -5.04 10.98 1.22
C LEU A 102 -4.97 10.42 2.66
N ALA A 103 -4.08 10.98 3.49
CA ALA A 103 -3.92 10.54 4.87
C ALA A 103 -5.15 10.79 5.76
N GLN A 104 -6.11 11.61 5.33
CA GLN A 104 -7.35 11.88 6.04
C GLN A 104 -8.52 10.99 5.60
N GLN A 105 -8.35 10.22 4.53
CA GLN A 105 -9.39 9.32 4.04
C GLN A 105 -9.57 8.14 5.00
N LYS A 106 -10.77 7.53 4.95
CA LYS A 106 -11.21 6.57 5.97
C LYS A 106 -11.74 5.26 5.40
N THR A 107 -11.79 5.13 4.08
CA THR A 107 -12.38 3.95 3.45
C THR A 107 -11.48 2.75 3.70
N LEU A 108 -12.07 1.72 4.28
CA LEU A 108 -11.41 0.43 4.50
C LEU A 108 -11.90 -0.59 3.47
N VAL A 109 -11.08 -1.58 3.23
CA VAL A 109 -11.47 -2.74 2.43
C VAL A 109 -12.67 -3.42 3.11
N PRO A 110 -13.70 -3.83 2.35
CA PRO A 110 -14.87 -4.51 2.91
C PRO A 110 -14.50 -5.70 3.81
N GLY A 111 -15.04 -5.73 5.02
CA GLY A 111 -14.76 -6.77 6.00
C GLY A 111 -13.51 -6.53 6.86
N ALA A 112 -12.75 -5.45 6.66
CA ALA A 112 -11.51 -5.18 7.40
C ALA A 112 -11.73 -5.10 8.92
N ILE A 113 -12.69 -4.31 9.39
CA ILE A 113 -12.99 -4.17 10.83
C ILE A 113 -13.40 -5.52 11.43
N ASP A 114 -14.31 -6.23 10.77
CA ASP A 114 -14.80 -7.52 11.23
C ASP A 114 -13.69 -8.59 11.30
N LEU A 115 -12.72 -8.55 10.37
CA LEU A 115 -11.53 -9.39 10.43
C LEU A 115 -10.61 -8.99 11.59
N LEU A 116 -10.32 -7.70 11.75
CA LEU A 116 -9.44 -7.20 12.81
C LEU A 116 -9.99 -7.49 14.21
N ASP A 117 -11.30 -7.31 14.41
CA ASP A 117 -11.98 -7.68 15.65
C ASP A 117 -11.85 -9.19 15.94
N TYR A 118 -12.09 -10.04 14.93
CA TYR A 118 -11.95 -11.49 15.04
C TYR A 118 -10.52 -11.90 15.40
N LEU A 119 -9.52 -11.38 14.70
CA LEU A 119 -8.11 -11.72 14.96
C LEU A 119 -7.65 -11.27 16.34
N THR A 120 -8.11 -10.09 16.79
CA THR A 120 -7.84 -9.57 18.13
C THR A 120 -8.49 -10.46 19.20
N ALA A 121 -9.74 -10.85 19.01
CA ALA A 121 -10.44 -11.76 19.93
C ALA A 121 -9.77 -13.14 20.01
N LYS A 122 -9.17 -13.61 18.92
CA LYS A 122 -8.35 -14.83 18.87
C LYS A 122 -6.98 -14.67 19.54
N GLY A 123 -6.58 -13.45 19.90
CA GLY A 123 -5.30 -13.15 20.54
C GLY A 123 -4.10 -13.07 19.60
N TYR A 124 -4.32 -12.90 18.30
CA TYR A 124 -3.22 -12.68 17.36
C TYR A 124 -2.51 -11.34 17.62
N PRO A 125 -1.18 -11.33 17.79
CA PRO A 125 -0.42 -10.08 17.71
C PRO A 125 -0.35 -9.62 16.26
N LEU A 126 -0.99 -8.47 15.95
CA LEU A 126 -1.07 -7.91 14.61
C LEU A 126 0.00 -6.85 14.39
N TYR A 127 0.61 -6.87 13.23
CA TYR A 127 1.62 -5.92 12.78
C TYR A 127 1.36 -5.50 11.34
N ILE A 128 1.66 -4.24 11.01
CA ILE A 128 1.71 -3.80 9.61
C ILE A 128 3.13 -3.93 9.08
N LEU A 129 3.28 -4.40 7.84
CA LEU A 129 4.52 -4.36 7.06
C LEU A 129 4.23 -3.71 5.70
N SER A 130 4.68 -2.46 5.51
CA SER A 130 4.30 -1.67 4.34
C SER A 130 5.49 -0.97 3.66
N ASN A 131 5.41 -0.84 2.33
CA ASN A 131 6.33 -0.03 1.52
C ASN A 131 5.91 1.44 1.44
N GLY A 132 4.77 1.80 2.02
CA GLY A 132 4.28 3.18 2.02
C GLY A 132 5.14 4.12 2.86
N PHE A 133 5.06 5.42 2.55
CA PHE A 133 5.90 6.44 3.17
C PHE A 133 5.50 6.69 4.63
N ALA A 134 6.50 6.82 5.50
CA ALA A 134 6.32 6.95 6.94
C ALA A 134 5.41 8.14 7.32
N GLU A 135 5.51 9.25 6.59
CA GLU A 135 4.76 10.46 6.85
C GLU A 135 3.23 10.30 6.68
N VAL A 136 2.82 9.25 5.96
CA VAL A 136 1.41 9.03 5.57
C VAL A 136 0.81 7.82 6.27
N GLN A 137 1.56 6.70 6.40
CA GLN A 137 0.99 5.42 6.83
C GLN A 137 0.40 5.45 8.27
N ALA A 138 1.10 6.09 9.21
CA ALA A 138 0.57 6.22 10.57
C ALA A 138 -0.75 7.03 10.60
N ARG A 139 -0.83 8.09 9.79
CA ARG A 139 -2.03 8.94 9.67
C ARG A 139 -3.20 8.18 9.04
N LYS A 140 -2.95 7.31 8.05
CA LYS A 140 -3.97 6.43 7.45
C LYS A 140 -4.59 5.49 8.49
N LEU A 141 -3.75 4.85 9.33
CA LEU A 141 -4.24 4.00 10.42
C LEU A 141 -5.14 4.76 11.38
N GLN A 142 -4.72 5.95 11.81
CA GLN A 142 -5.48 6.82 12.72
C GLN A 142 -6.80 7.28 12.08
N SER A 143 -6.75 7.78 10.85
CA SER A 143 -7.95 8.26 10.14
C SER A 143 -8.95 7.15 9.87
N GLY A 144 -8.48 5.93 9.58
CA GLY A 144 -9.30 4.74 9.43
C GLY A 144 -9.80 4.16 10.76
N GLY A 145 -9.31 4.67 11.91
CA GLY A 145 -9.68 4.18 13.25
C GLY A 145 -9.21 2.75 13.54
N ILE A 146 -8.14 2.31 12.86
CA ILE A 146 -7.62 0.94 12.93
C ILE A 146 -6.25 0.83 13.61
N ASP A 147 -5.65 1.94 14.01
CA ASP A 147 -4.35 1.99 14.70
C ASP A 147 -4.32 1.14 15.98
N ARG A 148 -5.44 1.09 16.72
CA ARG A 148 -5.59 0.32 17.97
C ARG A 148 -5.40 -1.20 17.83
N TYR A 149 -5.53 -1.76 16.65
CA TYR A 149 -5.42 -3.20 16.43
C TYR A 149 -3.96 -3.66 16.31
N PHE A 150 -3.07 -2.78 15.89
CA PHE A 150 -1.71 -3.14 15.54
C PHE A 150 -0.73 -2.78 16.66
N LYS A 151 0.12 -3.74 17.02
CA LYS A 151 1.18 -3.52 18.01
C LYS A 151 2.29 -2.63 17.47
N ARG A 152 2.56 -2.69 16.16
CA ARG A 152 3.55 -1.88 15.48
C ARG A 152 3.26 -1.78 13.98
N LEU A 153 3.60 -0.63 13.43
CA LEU A 153 3.74 -0.35 12.03
C LEU A 153 5.23 -0.41 11.69
N ILE A 154 5.60 -1.30 10.76
CA ILE A 154 6.97 -1.48 10.27
C ILE A 154 6.99 -1.04 8.82
N LEU A 155 7.89 -0.11 8.50
CA LEU A 155 7.96 0.55 7.21
C LEU A 155 9.30 0.30 6.53
N SER A 156 9.27 0.19 5.20
CA SER A 156 10.47 0.14 4.38
C SER A 156 11.40 1.33 4.62
N ASP A 157 10.85 2.50 4.93
CA ASP A 157 11.61 3.71 5.25
C ASP A 157 12.52 3.55 6.48
N GLU A 158 12.23 2.61 7.41
CA GLU A 158 13.04 2.40 8.62
C GLU A 158 14.46 1.91 8.29
N ILE A 159 14.62 1.17 7.19
CA ILE A 159 15.91 0.62 6.76
C ILE A 159 16.27 0.96 5.31
N GLY A 160 15.42 1.73 4.63
CA GLY A 160 15.64 2.12 3.22
C GLY A 160 15.54 0.95 2.23
N ILE A 161 14.80 -0.11 2.58
CA ILE A 161 14.66 -1.34 1.77
C ILE A 161 13.19 -1.69 1.69
N THR A 162 12.70 -1.94 0.46
CA THR A 162 11.29 -2.28 0.19
C THR A 162 11.05 -3.79 0.08
N LYS A 163 9.82 -4.26 0.38
CA LYS A 163 9.35 -5.55 -0.12
C LYS A 163 9.49 -5.54 -1.66
N PRO A 164 9.92 -6.62 -2.31
CA PRO A 164 10.08 -8.00 -1.83
C PRO A 164 11.45 -8.36 -1.28
N ASP A 165 12.35 -7.40 -1.03
CA ASP A 165 13.69 -7.71 -0.54
C ASP A 165 13.63 -8.43 0.82
N ARG A 166 14.25 -9.62 0.88
CA ARG A 166 14.29 -10.47 2.08
C ARG A 166 14.74 -9.72 3.34
N ARG A 167 15.66 -8.75 3.20
CA ARG A 167 16.20 -8.01 4.34
C ARG A 167 15.15 -7.23 5.13
N LEU A 168 14.06 -6.77 4.48
CA LEU A 168 12.95 -6.13 5.18
C LEU A 168 12.15 -7.14 6.01
N PHE A 169 11.92 -8.35 5.50
CA PHE A 169 11.24 -9.42 6.23
C PHE A 169 12.08 -9.90 7.43
N ASP A 170 13.38 -10.10 7.24
CA ASP A 170 14.30 -10.47 8.32
C ASP A 170 14.35 -9.38 9.41
N TYR A 171 14.37 -8.10 9.01
CA TYR A 171 14.27 -6.96 9.93
C TYR A 171 12.96 -6.97 10.71
N ALA A 172 11.83 -7.22 10.04
CA ALA A 172 10.52 -7.27 10.70
C ALA A 172 10.46 -8.38 11.76
N LEU A 173 11.03 -9.57 11.49
CA LEU A 173 11.13 -10.64 12.49
C LEU A 173 11.96 -10.22 13.70
N GLN A 174 13.11 -9.60 13.48
CA GLN A 174 13.98 -9.11 14.55
C GLN A 174 13.25 -8.09 15.44
N VAL A 175 12.54 -7.14 14.83
CA VAL A 175 11.81 -6.08 15.54
C VAL A 175 10.72 -6.63 16.45
N VAL A 176 10.02 -7.69 16.03
CA VAL A 176 8.89 -8.26 16.81
C VAL A 176 9.29 -9.48 17.64
N GLY A 177 10.54 -9.96 17.52
CA GLY A 177 11.01 -11.12 18.24
C GLY A 177 10.33 -12.42 17.80
N SER A 178 10.06 -12.58 16.49
CA SER A 178 9.42 -13.77 15.92
C SER A 178 10.38 -14.57 15.03
N THR A 179 9.92 -15.73 14.56
CA THR A 179 10.62 -16.56 13.59
C THR A 179 9.81 -16.72 12.31
N ALA A 180 10.47 -17.00 11.19
CA ALA A 180 9.78 -17.24 9.92
C ALA A 180 8.72 -18.36 10.02
N ALA A 181 9.03 -19.44 10.73
CA ALA A 181 8.14 -20.58 10.91
C ALA A 181 6.85 -20.27 11.70
N ASP A 182 6.90 -19.26 12.59
CA ASP A 182 5.77 -18.82 13.39
C ASP A 182 4.99 -17.65 12.79
N THR A 183 5.42 -17.16 11.61
CA THR A 183 4.93 -15.92 11.01
C THR A 183 4.11 -16.18 9.74
N VAL A 184 3.04 -15.41 9.59
CA VAL A 184 2.23 -15.34 8.37
C VAL A 184 2.09 -13.88 7.94
N ILE A 185 2.10 -13.61 6.64
CA ILE A 185 1.69 -12.33 6.07
C ILE A 185 0.40 -12.48 5.27
N VAL A 186 -0.43 -11.46 5.31
CA VAL A 186 -1.56 -11.25 4.39
C VAL A 186 -1.27 -9.98 3.60
N GLY A 187 -1.35 -10.04 2.28
CA GLY A 187 -1.12 -8.89 1.40
C GLY A 187 -1.77 -9.07 0.03
N ASP A 188 -1.96 -7.97 -0.68
CA ASP A 188 -2.60 -7.91 -1.99
C ASP A 188 -1.61 -7.84 -3.16
N ASN A 189 -0.34 -7.50 -2.91
CA ASN A 189 0.68 -7.46 -3.94
C ASN A 189 1.43 -8.80 -4.03
N TYR A 190 1.22 -9.52 -5.14
CA TYR A 190 1.81 -10.85 -5.31
C TYR A 190 3.34 -10.83 -5.25
N ASP A 191 4.00 -9.87 -5.90
CA ASP A 191 5.46 -9.81 -5.92
C ASP A 191 6.03 -9.30 -4.59
N ALA A 192 5.52 -8.16 -4.11
CA ALA A 192 6.07 -7.51 -2.93
C ALA A 192 5.76 -8.30 -1.64
N ASP A 193 4.51 -8.69 -1.43
CA ASP A 193 4.11 -9.34 -0.18
C ASP A 193 4.32 -10.85 -0.22
N ILE A 194 3.81 -11.49 -1.29
CA ILE A 194 3.68 -12.93 -1.31
C ILE A 194 5.01 -13.58 -1.68
N LEU A 195 5.58 -13.27 -2.84
CA LEU A 195 6.88 -13.81 -3.23
C LEU A 195 7.99 -13.37 -2.27
N GLY A 196 7.94 -12.10 -1.82
CA GLY A 196 8.90 -11.59 -0.84
C GLY A 196 8.89 -12.40 0.45
N ALA A 197 7.72 -12.66 1.02
CA ALA A 197 7.56 -13.45 2.24
C ALA A 197 7.97 -14.92 2.06
N MET A 198 7.53 -15.54 0.96
CA MET A 198 7.91 -16.94 0.66
C MET A 198 9.43 -17.09 0.51
N ASN A 199 10.10 -16.14 -0.15
CA ASN A 199 11.56 -16.11 -0.28
C ASN A 199 12.27 -15.89 1.07
N ALA A 200 11.60 -15.24 2.03
CA ALA A 200 12.07 -15.08 3.40
C ALA A 200 11.72 -16.30 4.30
N GLY A 201 11.01 -17.28 3.77
CA GLY A 201 10.60 -18.49 4.49
C GLY A 201 9.36 -18.32 5.36
N TRP A 202 8.58 -17.24 5.16
CA TRP A 202 7.30 -17.03 5.84
C TRP A 202 6.18 -17.76 5.12
N ARG A 203 5.10 -18.02 5.83
CA ARG A 203 3.85 -18.38 5.18
C ARG A 203 3.17 -17.13 4.64
N ALA A 204 2.53 -17.26 3.48
CA ALA A 204 1.90 -16.16 2.78
C ALA A 204 0.46 -16.48 2.40
N ILE A 205 -0.42 -15.53 2.66
CA ILE A 205 -1.83 -15.57 2.26
C ILE A 205 -2.07 -14.42 1.28
N TYR A 206 -2.34 -14.76 0.03
CA TYR A 206 -2.60 -13.79 -1.01
C TYR A 206 -4.05 -13.31 -0.96
N PHE A 207 -4.25 -12.02 -0.67
CA PHE A 207 -5.53 -11.36 -0.83
C PHE A 207 -5.70 -10.90 -2.28
N ASN A 208 -6.15 -11.80 -3.12
CA ASN A 208 -6.33 -11.59 -4.56
C ASN A 208 -7.75 -11.08 -4.86
N ARG A 209 -8.02 -9.83 -4.46
CA ARG A 209 -9.34 -9.18 -4.56
C ARG A 209 -9.92 -9.22 -5.98
N ASP A 210 -9.06 -9.05 -6.99
CA ASP A 210 -9.46 -8.99 -8.40
C ASP A 210 -9.40 -10.36 -9.11
N ASN A 211 -9.12 -11.43 -8.35
CA ASN A 211 -9.02 -12.79 -8.85
C ASN A 211 -8.07 -12.93 -10.06
N LEU A 212 -6.91 -12.29 -9.97
CA LEU A 212 -5.89 -12.30 -11.01
C LEU A 212 -5.23 -13.69 -11.11
N PRO A 213 -4.86 -14.15 -12.31
CA PRO A 213 -4.16 -15.42 -12.46
C PRO A 213 -2.75 -15.37 -11.84
N VAL A 214 -2.41 -16.37 -11.05
CA VAL A 214 -1.07 -16.54 -10.47
C VAL A 214 -0.26 -17.48 -11.36
N THR A 215 0.80 -16.97 -11.97
CA THR A 215 1.66 -17.74 -12.89
C THR A 215 2.97 -18.23 -12.26
N GLY A 216 3.25 -17.82 -11.02
CA GLY A 216 4.45 -18.15 -10.24
C GLY A 216 4.21 -19.18 -9.14
N PRO A 217 5.11 -19.25 -8.13
CA PRO A 217 4.96 -20.08 -6.94
C PRO A 217 3.64 -19.82 -6.23
N GLN A 218 2.96 -20.88 -5.81
CA GLN A 218 1.65 -20.74 -5.15
C GLN A 218 1.81 -20.33 -3.69
N PRO A 219 1.01 -19.34 -3.19
CA PRO A 219 0.95 -19.01 -1.77
C PRO A 219 0.36 -20.18 -0.96
N ASP A 220 0.53 -20.16 0.37
CA ASP A 220 -0.10 -21.15 1.23
C ASP A 220 -1.63 -21.13 1.11
N TYR A 221 -2.20 -19.92 0.98
CA TYR A 221 -3.62 -19.71 0.74
C TYR A 221 -3.83 -18.50 -0.17
N MET A 222 -4.94 -18.51 -0.88
CA MET A 222 -5.42 -17.37 -1.67
C MET A 222 -6.89 -17.13 -1.35
N VAL A 223 -7.24 -15.88 -1.10
CA VAL A 223 -8.60 -15.44 -0.79
C VAL A 223 -8.97 -14.21 -1.62
N THR A 224 -10.23 -14.06 -1.95
CA THR A 224 -10.79 -12.91 -2.69
C THR A 224 -11.57 -11.96 -1.77
N GLU A 225 -11.89 -12.41 -0.56
CA GLU A 225 -12.58 -11.63 0.45
C GLU A 225 -11.90 -11.81 1.82
N LEU A 226 -11.81 -10.74 2.60
CA LEU A 226 -11.20 -10.77 3.93
C LEU A 226 -11.94 -11.70 4.89
N SER A 227 -13.26 -11.90 4.71
CA SER A 227 -14.07 -12.82 5.50
C SER A 227 -13.56 -14.25 5.47
N GLN A 228 -12.97 -14.70 4.35
CA GLN A 228 -12.44 -16.05 4.16
C GLN A 228 -11.24 -16.34 5.05
N LEU A 229 -10.51 -15.32 5.49
CA LEU A 229 -9.37 -15.45 6.41
C LEU A 229 -9.75 -16.04 7.76
N LYS A 230 -11.01 -15.87 8.21
CA LYS A 230 -11.51 -16.43 9.47
C LYS A 230 -11.55 -17.97 9.50
N ALA A 231 -11.58 -18.60 8.32
CA ALA A 231 -11.53 -20.07 8.21
C ALA A 231 -10.09 -20.59 8.16
N ILE A 232 -9.11 -19.72 7.93
CA ILE A 232 -7.69 -20.06 7.78
C ILE A 232 -6.91 -19.74 9.06
N LEU A 233 -7.26 -18.63 9.71
CA LEU A 233 -6.65 -18.07 10.92
C LEU A 233 -7.57 -18.26 12.13
#